data_00c5645046680dd47f04b1ece1737e06
#
_entry.id   00c5645046680dd47f04b1ece1737e06
#
_cell.length_a   1.000
_cell.length_b   1.000
_cell.length_c   1.000
_cell.angle_alpha   90.00
_cell.angle_beta   90.00
_cell.angle_gamma   90.00
#
_symmetry.space_group_name_H-M   'P 1'
#
loop_
_entity.id
_entity.type
_entity.pdbx_description
1 polymer ?
#
loop_
_entity_poly.entity_id
_entity_poly.type
_entity_poly.pdbx_seq_one_letter_code
_entity_poly.pdbx_strand_id
1 'polypeptide(L)'
;MKLRPCACIDTLYIELPFLERIAAAGRDGFAAVEFWSWQDRDMAAVRRAAEAAGVQVAGFNGDGPFSLIDPGQREEYLAYLARSMDAAKAAGASSLTIHSNALGEGGVVTDRGEGLSDTVRLCALYEGLKACAAMAEERGIMLHLEALNPITDHPGNFLVTTAMAAELTALVGSPRLKILYDIYHMQLSEGNLMGNIRAWHGQIGHVHAADAPGRHEPGTGEIAFSAVLDCLETAGYDGLVGFELFPAHTTAEAVAAIMSL
;
A
#
# COMPACT_ATOMS: atom_id res chain seq x y z
N MET A 1 -19.28 0.56 -9.82
CA MET A 1 -18.63 -0.55 -9.06
C MET A 1 -19.27 -0.63 -7.69
N LYS A 2 -19.48 -1.82 -7.18
CA LYS A 2 -19.72 -1.88 -5.74
C LYS A 2 -18.35 -1.73 -5.09
N LEU A 3 -18.07 -0.56 -4.54
CA LEU A 3 -16.84 -0.28 -3.81
C LEU A 3 -16.60 -1.39 -2.77
N ARG A 4 -15.38 -1.90 -2.72
CA ARG A 4 -14.94 -2.85 -1.68
C ARG A 4 -13.95 -2.12 -0.76
N PRO A 5 -14.43 -1.35 0.22
CA PRO A 5 -13.58 -0.51 1.04
C PRO A 5 -12.73 -1.36 2.00
N CYS A 6 -11.47 -0.99 2.13
CA CYS A 6 -10.52 -1.53 3.09
C CYS A 6 -10.08 -0.39 4.04
N ALA A 7 -10.11 -0.62 5.34
CA ALA A 7 -9.68 0.38 6.31
C ALA A 7 -8.21 0.20 6.66
N CYS A 8 -7.38 1.24 6.50
CA CYS A 8 -6.08 1.27 7.14
C CYS A 8 -6.27 1.60 8.62
N ILE A 9 -6.17 0.58 9.48
CA ILE A 9 -6.48 0.71 10.91
C ILE A 9 -5.33 1.30 11.74
N ASP A 10 -4.21 1.66 11.11
CA ASP A 10 -3.16 2.47 11.74
C ASP A 10 -3.41 3.98 11.57
N THR A 11 -4.40 4.36 10.75
CA THR A 11 -4.83 5.75 10.56
C THR A 11 -6.28 5.99 10.95
N LEU A 12 -7.15 4.99 10.73
CA LEU A 12 -8.55 5.02 11.18
C LEU A 12 -8.71 4.29 12.51
N TYR A 13 -9.67 4.73 13.33
CA TYR A 13 -10.01 4.14 14.64
C TYR A 13 -8.87 4.18 15.66
N ILE A 14 -7.92 5.11 15.52
CA ILE A 14 -6.74 5.19 16.39
C ILE A 14 -7.08 5.45 17.86
N GLU A 15 -8.27 5.91 18.15
CA GLU A 15 -8.83 6.09 19.49
C GLU A 15 -9.15 4.76 20.20
N LEU A 16 -9.17 3.63 19.47
CA LEU A 16 -9.45 2.30 19.99
C LEU A 16 -8.16 1.46 20.12
N PRO A 17 -8.14 0.48 21.02
CA PRO A 17 -7.11 -0.56 21.04
C PRO A 17 -7.07 -1.30 19.69
N PHE A 18 -5.87 -1.71 19.24
CA PHE A 18 -5.63 -2.21 17.88
C PHE A 18 -6.61 -3.30 17.42
N LEU A 19 -6.85 -4.34 18.21
CA LEU A 19 -7.76 -5.42 17.81
C LEU A 19 -9.24 -4.97 17.77
N GLU A 20 -9.62 -3.95 18.56
CA GLU A 20 -10.97 -3.39 18.56
C GLU A 20 -11.24 -2.56 17.29
N ARG A 21 -10.20 -2.00 16.66
CA ARG A 21 -10.29 -1.30 15.35
C ARG A 21 -10.79 -2.22 14.26
N ILE A 22 -10.37 -3.49 14.27
CA ILE A 22 -10.82 -4.51 13.31
C ILE A 22 -12.33 -4.74 13.45
N ALA A 23 -12.81 -4.88 14.70
CA ALA A 23 -14.23 -5.05 14.96
C ALA A 23 -15.05 -3.80 14.61
N ALA A 24 -14.49 -2.61 14.82
CA ALA A 24 -15.12 -1.34 14.42
C ALA A 24 -15.27 -1.25 12.90
N ALA A 25 -14.19 -1.50 12.14
CA ALA A 25 -14.23 -1.51 10.68
C ALA A 25 -15.28 -2.49 10.12
N GLY A 26 -15.41 -3.68 10.71
CA GLY A 26 -16.44 -4.64 10.31
C GLY A 26 -17.87 -4.14 10.58
N ARG A 27 -18.12 -3.50 11.73
CA ARG A 27 -19.43 -2.90 12.04
C ARG A 27 -19.81 -1.77 11.09
N ASP A 28 -18.81 -1.00 10.65
CA ASP A 28 -19.02 0.15 9.77
C ASP A 28 -19.07 -0.22 8.27
N GLY A 29 -18.95 -1.53 7.94
CA GLY A 29 -19.19 -2.04 6.59
C GLY A 29 -17.95 -2.16 5.72
N PHE A 30 -16.75 -2.04 6.26
CA PHE A 30 -15.53 -2.33 5.51
C PHE A 30 -15.45 -3.82 5.14
N ALA A 31 -14.99 -4.10 3.92
CA ALA A 31 -14.79 -5.47 3.43
C ALA A 31 -13.47 -6.07 3.96
N ALA A 32 -12.51 -5.21 4.26
CA ALA A 32 -11.18 -5.61 4.70
C ALA A 32 -10.55 -4.56 5.61
N VAL A 33 -9.46 -4.98 6.26
CA VAL A 33 -8.57 -4.10 7.01
C VAL A 33 -7.13 -4.31 6.54
N GLU A 34 -6.33 -3.27 6.66
CA GLU A 34 -4.89 -3.27 6.46
C GLU A 34 -4.22 -2.41 7.53
N PHE A 35 -2.91 -2.55 7.69
CA PHE A 35 -2.14 -1.82 8.70
C PHE A 35 -0.66 -1.77 8.30
N TRP A 36 0.17 -0.95 8.98
CA TRP A 36 1.54 -0.71 8.53
C TRP A 36 2.54 -1.78 8.97
N SER A 37 2.43 -2.27 10.21
CA SER A 37 3.46 -3.15 10.76
C SER A 37 2.89 -4.38 11.45
N TRP A 38 3.57 -5.51 11.23
CA TRP A 38 3.30 -6.76 11.93
C TRP A 38 4.14 -6.91 13.20
N GLN A 39 5.19 -6.10 13.34
CA GLN A 39 6.07 -6.14 14.51
C GLN A 39 5.27 -5.80 15.78
N ASP A 40 5.64 -6.47 16.86
CA ASP A 40 5.01 -6.29 18.18
C ASP A 40 3.50 -6.57 18.22
N ARG A 41 2.98 -7.33 17.22
CA ARG A 41 1.57 -7.72 17.14
C ARG A 41 1.42 -9.25 17.07
N ASP A 42 0.41 -9.79 17.76
CA ASP A 42 0.01 -11.20 17.63
C ASP A 42 -0.83 -11.38 16.36
N MET A 43 -0.18 -11.83 15.27
CA MET A 43 -0.83 -12.03 13.98
C MET A 43 -1.92 -13.11 14.02
N ALA A 44 -1.82 -14.10 14.89
CA ALA A 44 -2.89 -15.06 15.09
C ALA A 44 -4.11 -14.44 15.79
N ALA A 45 -3.91 -13.49 16.70
CA ALA A 45 -5.00 -12.71 17.28
C ALA A 45 -5.64 -11.77 16.25
N VAL A 46 -4.86 -11.15 15.38
CA VAL A 46 -5.35 -10.35 14.26
C VAL A 46 -6.28 -11.17 13.37
N ARG A 47 -5.84 -12.35 12.98
CA ARG A 47 -6.66 -13.28 12.18
C ARG A 47 -7.99 -13.61 12.87
N ARG A 48 -7.95 -14.02 14.12
CA ARG A 48 -9.18 -14.34 14.90
C ARG A 48 -10.13 -13.15 14.99
N ALA A 49 -9.59 -11.94 15.22
CA ALA A 49 -10.40 -10.73 15.27
C ALA A 49 -11.06 -10.40 13.93
N ALA A 50 -10.33 -10.55 12.82
CA ALA A 50 -10.84 -10.34 11.47
C ALA A 50 -11.95 -11.37 11.11
N GLU A 51 -11.70 -12.64 11.39
CA GLU A 51 -12.70 -13.72 11.21
C GLU A 51 -13.98 -13.43 12.02
N ALA A 52 -13.84 -13.02 13.29
CA ALA A 52 -14.97 -12.68 14.15
C ALA A 52 -15.75 -11.44 13.67
N ALA A 53 -15.06 -10.47 13.07
CA ALA A 53 -15.66 -9.25 12.51
C ALA A 53 -16.22 -9.44 11.09
N GLY A 54 -15.96 -10.58 10.44
CA GLY A 54 -16.37 -10.84 9.07
C GLY A 54 -15.63 -10.02 8.02
N VAL A 55 -14.41 -9.55 8.32
CA VAL A 55 -13.56 -8.78 7.41
C VAL A 55 -12.32 -9.59 7.00
N GLN A 56 -11.75 -9.24 5.84
CA GLN A 56 -10.48 -9.80 5.38
C GLN A 56 -9.30 -9.00 5.97
N VAL A 57 -8.16 -9.63 6.17
CA VAL A 57 -6.88 -8.92 6.30
C VAL A 57 -6.30 -8.78 4.90
N ALA A 58 -6.33 -7.58 4.34
CA ALA A 58 -5.81 -7.31 2.99
C ALA A 58 -4.29 -7.50 2.95
N GLY A 59 -3.58 -6.81 3.83
CA GLY A 59 -2.14 -6.86 3.89
C GLY A 59 -1.55 -5.88 4.91
N PHE A 60 -0.23 -5.73 4.82
CA PHE A 60 0.55 -4.76 5.58
C PHE A 60 1.92 -4.57 4.91
N ASN A 61 2.75 -3.62 5.40
CA ASN A 61 4.08 -3.39 4.82
C ASN A 61 4.98 -4.60 5.07
N GLY A 62 5.52 -5.12 3.98
CA GLY A 62 6.39 -6.31 3.99
C GLY A 62 7.85 -5.99 4.18
N ASP A 63 8.25 -4.76 3.90
CA ASP A 63 9.60 -4.27 4.05
C ASP A 63 9.87 -3.71 5.46
N GLY A 64 11.15 -3.52 5.73
CA GLY A 64 11.65 -3.04 7.02
C GLY A 64 12.69 -1.94 6.82
N PRO A 65 13.69 -1.86 7.70
CA PRO A 65 14.68 -0.77 7.66
C PRO A 65 15.76 -0.95 6.58
N PHE A 66 15.43 -1.58 5.46
CA PHE A 66 16.34 -1.85 4.36
C PHE A 66 15.78 -1.33 3.04
N SER A 67 16.66 -0.91 2.12
CA SER A 67 16.31 -0.36 0.80
C SER A 67 16.56 -1.34 -0.32
N LEU A 68 15.63 -1.43 -1.27
CA LEU A 68 15.84 -2.16 -2.53
C LEU A 68 16.74 -1.43 -3.52
N ILE A 69 16.92 -0.12 -3.36
CA ILE A 69 17.80 0.70 -4.21
C ILE A 69 19.28 0.56 -3.88
N ASP A 70 19.61 -0.06 -2.74
CA ASP A 70 20.98 -0.34 -2.33
C ASP A 70 21.31 -1.83 -2.52
N PRO A 71 22.19 -2.18 -3.47
CA PRO A 71 22.54 -3.58 -3.70
C PRO A 71 23.21 -4.25 -2.49
N GLY A 72 23.81 -3.47 -1.60
CA GLY A 72 24.45 -3.96 -0.36
C GLY A 72 23.46 -4.42 0.70
N GLN A 73 22.18 -4.01 0.62
CA GLN A 73 21.15 -4.34 1.61
C GLN A 73 20.20 -5.46 1.15
N ARG A 74 20.41 -6.02 -0.03
CA ARG A 74 19.47 -6.99 -0.63
C ARG A 74 19.27 -8.24 0.23
N GLU A 75 20.30 -8.78 0.81
CA GLU A 75 20.19 -10.02 1.62
C GLU A 75 19.35 -9.78 2.88
N GLU A 76 19.60 -8.68 3.57
CA GLU A 76 18.85 -8.28 4.76
C GLU A 76 17.38 -7.95 4.42
N TYR A 77 17.16 -7.27 3.29
CA TYR A 77 15.82 -6.99 2.79
C TYR A 77 15.03 -8.27 2.56
N LEU A 78 15.61 -9.23 1.82
CA LEU A 78 14.96 -10.51 1.54
C LEU A 78 14.74 -11.34 2.80
N ALA A 79 15.67 -11.34 3.74
CA ALA A 79 15.51 -12.03 5.01
C ALA A 79 14.38 -11.40 5.85
N TYR A 80 14.22 -10.08 5.81
CA TYR A 80 13.10 -9.40 6.47
C TYR A 80 11.78 -9.73 5.78
N LEU A 81 11.71 -9.60 4.46
CA LEU A 81 10.53 -9.91 3.66
C LEU A 81 10.03 -11.35 3.88
N ALA A 82 10.96 -12.31 4.03
CA ALA A 82 10.60 -13.70 4.35
C ALA A 82 9.82 -13.81 5.67
N ARG A 83 10.26 -13.09 6.72
CA ARG A 83 9.55 -13.04 8.01
C ARG A 83 8.19 -12.35 7.89
N SER A 84 8.13 -11.28 7.09
CA SER A 84 6.87 -10.58 6.81
C SER A 84 5.85 -11.48 6.11
N MET A 85 6.30 -12.33 5.18
CA MET A 85 5.44 -13.31 4.52
C MET A 85 4.96 -14.40 5.49
N ASP A 86 5.78 -14.82 6.46
CA ASP A 86 5.36 -15.76 7.50
C ASP A 86 4.32 -15.11 8.44
N ALA A 87 4.52 -13.83 8.79
CA ALA A 87 3.54 -13.05 9.54
C ALA A 87 2.22 -12.86 8.76
N ALA A 88 2.29 -12.62 7.44
CA ALA A 88 1.12 -12.53 6.58
C ALA A 88 0.29 -13.82 6.59
N LYS A 89 0.94 -14.97 6.46
CA LYS A 89 0.27 -16.28 6.58
C LYS A 89 -0.40 -16.47 7.94
N ALA A 90 0.26 -16.07 9.02
CA ALA A 90 -0.31 -16.15 10.37
C ALA A 90 -1.54 -15.26 10.54
N ALA A 91 -1.52 -14.06 9.96
CA ALA A 91 -2.64 -13.12 9.95
C ALA A 91 -3.78 -13.52 8.99
N GLY A 92 -3.54 -14.46 8.08
CA GLY A 92 -4.47 -14.75 6.98
C GLY A 92 -4.49 -13.67 5.89
N ALA A 93 -3.46 -12.82 5.83
CA ALA A 93 -3.30 -11.80 4.81
C ALA A 93 -2.85 -12.40 3.48
N SER A 94 -3.32 -11.82 2.37
CA SER A 94 -3.02 -12.30 1.02
C SER A 94 -1.93 -11.51 0.33
N SER A 95 -1.58 -10.33 0.84
CA SER A 95 -0.61 -9.44 0.20
C SER A 95 0.28 -8.69 1.19
N LEU A 96 1.37 -8.15 0.66
CA LEU A 96 2.27 -7.25 1.35
C LEU A 96 2.58 -6.05 0.44
N THR A 97 2.63 -4.86 1.02
CA THR A 97 3.15 -3.66 0.34
C THR A 97 4.65 -3.57 0.53
N ILE A 98 5.37 -3.18 -0.52
CA ILE A 98 6.82 -2.98 -0.53
C ILE A 98 7.18 -1.66 -1.20
N HIS A 99 8.28 -1.05 -0.72
CA HIS A 99 8.76 0.25 -1.19
C HIS A 99 10.18 0.16 -1.76
N SER A 100 10.59 1.19 -2.48
CA SER A 100 11.96 1.28 -3.05
C SER A 100 13.00 1.58 -1.98
N ASN A 101 12.65 2.43 -1.02
CA ASN A 101 13.53 2.93 0.04
C ASN A 101 13.08 2.43 1.41
N ALA A 102 14.02 2.37 2.35
CA ALA A 102 13.70 2.17 3.75
C ALA A 102 12.92 3.36 4.31
N LEU A 103 11.81 3.07 4.96
CA LEU A 103 10.96 4.05 5.63
C LEU A 103 11.08 3.87 7.16
N GLY A 104 11.26 4.99 7.86
CA GLY A 104 11.24 5.07 9.32
C GLY A 104 9.92 5.57 9.86
N GLU A 105 9.93 5.98 11.12
CA GLU A 105 8.76 6.53 11.80
C GLU A 105 8.17 7.72 11.00
N GLY A 106 6.86 7.76 10.88
CA GLY A 106 6.14 8.77 10.11
C GLY A 106 6.38 8.73 8.60
N GLY A 107 6.91 7.61 8.07
CA GLY A 107 7.18 7.46 6.64
C GLY A 107 8.45 8.19 6.14
N VAL A 108 9.29 8.66 7.05
CA VAL A 108 10.54 9.36 6.67
C VAL A 108 11.48 8.40 5.96
N VAL A 109 11.99 8.82 4.78
CA VAL A 109 13.02 8.05 4.05
C VAL A 109 14.33 8.07 4.84
N THR A 110 14.73 6.92 5.34
CA THR A 110 15.94 6.76 6.19
C THR A 110 17.18 6.40 5.40
N ASP A 111 17.01 5.87 4.20
CA ASP A 111 18.11 5.59 3.27
C ASP A 111 17.75 6.11 1.87
N ARG A 112 18.54 7.07 1.40
CA ARG A 112 18.40 7.68 0.07
C ARG A 112 19.35 7.10 -0.96
N GLY A 113 20.10 6.05 -0.63
CA GLY A 113 21.15 5.48 -1.47
C GLY A 113 22.27 6.48 -1.73
N GLU A 114 22.74 7.19 -0.70
CA GLU A 114 23.77 8.22 -0.82
C GLU A 114 25.06 7.64 -1.44
N GLY A 115 25.62 8.35 -2.41
CA GLY A 115 26.79 7.88 -3.16
C GLY A 115 26.49 6.91 -4.32
N LEU A 116 25.26 6.44 -4.48
CA LEU A 116 24.84 5.62 -5.61
C LEU A 116 24.26 6.50 -6.73
N SER A 117 24.63 6.20 -7.98
CA SER A 117 24.00 6.83 -9.14
C SER A 117 22.58 6.30 -9.34
N ASP A 118 21.71 7.06 -10.02
CA ASP A 118 20.35 6.62 -10.32
C ASP A 118 20.31 5.33 -11.15
N THR A 119 21.31 5.12 -12.02
CA THR A 119 21.45 3.86 -12.76
C THR A 119 21.69 2.68 -11.81
N VAL A 120 22.57 2.83 -10.83
CA VAL A 120 22.84 1.78 -9.82
C VAL A 120 21.60 1.50 -8.99
N ARG A 121 20.91 2.55 -8.52
CA ARG A 121 19.66 2.44 -7.75
C ARG A 121 18.58 1.70 -8.55
N LEU A 122 18.39 2.05 -9.82
CA LEU A 122 17.40 1.43 -10.69
C LEU A 122 17.71 -0.05 -10.95
N CYS A 123 18.97 -0.38 -11.24
CA CYS A 123 19.40 -1.77 -11.42
C CYS A 123 19.24 -2.59 -10.13
N ALA A 124 19.61 -2.00 -8.98
CA ALA A 124 19.45 -2.67 -7.68
C ALA A 124 17.98 -2.94 -7.36
N LEU A 125 17.10 -1.96 -7.57
CA LEU A 125 15.66 -2.10 -7.39
C LEU A 125 15.10 -3.21 -8.28
N TYR A 126 15.42 -3.21 -9.58
CA TYR A 126 14.95 -4.24 -10.50
C TYR A 126 15.39 -5.65 -10.08
N GLU A 127 16.68 -5.85 -9.79
CA GLU A 127 17.19 -7.15 -9.36
C GLU A 127 16.63 -7.59 -7.98
N GLY A 128 16.41 -6.62 -7.08
CA GLY A 128 15.74 -6.86 -5.80
C GLY A 128 14.30 -7.31 -6.00
N LEU A 129 13.53 -6.63 -6.85
CA LEU A 129 12.14 -6.98 -7.17
C LEU A 129 12.02 -8.38 -7.79
N LYS A 130 12.97 -8.78 -8.66
CA LYS A 130 12.99 -10.16 -9.19
C LYS A 130 13.13 -11.20 -8.07
N ALA A 131 14.03 -10.96 -7.13
CA ALA A 131 14.23 -11.87 -6.00
C ALA A 131 13.00 -11.90 -5.08
N CYS A 132 12.41 -10.75 -4.78
CA CYS A 132 11.17 -10.64 -4.01
C CYS A 132 10.02 -11.41 -4.69
N ALA A 133 9.87 -11.24 -6.01
CA ALA A 133 8.82 -11.88 -6.78
C ALA A 133 8.96 -13.41 -6.80
N ALA A 134 10.18 -13.94 -6.97
CA ALA A 134 10.44 -15.37 -6.89
C ALA A 134 10.03 -15.95 -5.52
N MET A 135 10.39 -15.27 -4.43
CA MET A 135 9.97 -15.66 -3.07
C MET A 135 8.44 -15.57 -2.89
N ALA A 136 7.81 -14.56 -3.48
CA ALA A 136 6.37 -14.38 -3.42
C ALA A 136 5.60 -15.48 -4.16
N GLU A 137 6.13 -15.92 -5.30
CA GLU A 137 5.58 -17.06 -6.05
C GLU A 137 5.66 -18.38 -5.23
N GLU A 138 6.81 -18.68 -4.65
CA GLU A 138 6.99 -19.86 -3.80
C GLU A 138 6.05 -19.89 -2.59
N ARG A 139 5.79 -18.72 -2.00
CA ARG A 139 4.99 -18.60 -0.78
C ARG A 139 3.51 -18.32 -1.03
N GLY A 140 3.12 -18.00 -2.27
CA GLY A 140 1.75 -17.71 -2.66
C GLY A 140 1.21 -16.36 -2.15
N ILE A 141 2.10 -15.42 -1.81
CA ILE A 141 1.77 -14.06 -1.35
C ILE A 141 1.83 -13.09 -2.55
N MET A 142 0.93 -12.12 -2.60
CA MET A 142 0.99 -11.01 -3.56
C MET A 142 1.88 -9.90 -3.00
N LEU A 143 2.73 -9.31 -3.83
CA LEU A 143 3.47 -8.10 -3.51
C LEU A 143 2.91 -6.92 -4.29
N HIS A 144 2.74 -5.80 -3.60
CA HIS A 144 2.32 -4.54 -4.18
C HIS A 144 3.44 -3.51 -4.02
N LEU A 145 4.08 -3.14 -5.14
CA LEU A 145 5.12 -2.11 -5.16
C LEU A 145 4.47 -0.74 -5.20
N GLU A 146 4.77 0.09 -4.21
CA GLU A 146 4.20 1.42 -4.09
C GLU A 146 5.18 2.51 -4.50
N ALA A 147 4.71 3.43 -5.35
CA ALA A 147 5.38 4.68 -5.64
C ALA A 147 4.88 5.77 -4.67
N LEU A 148 5.80 6.51 -4.06
CA LEU A 148 5.49 7.47 -3.02
C LEU A 148 5.81 8.91 -3.44
N ASN A 149 5.02 9.89 -2.99
CA ASN A 149 5.27 11.29 -3.28
C ASN A 149 6.48 11.82 -2.50
N PRO A 150 7.45 12.46 -3.19
CA PRO A 150 8.60 13.09 -2.54
C PRO A 150 8.33 14.54 -2.10
N ILE A 151 7.13 15.05 -2.36
CA ILE A 151 6.79 16.47 -2.21
C ILE A 151 6.49 16.80 -0.75
N THR A 152 5.64 15.99 -0.12
CA THR A 152 5.12 16.24 1.22
C THR A 152 5.56 15.16 2.21
N ASP A 153 5.32 13.88 1.88
CA ASP A 153 5.40 12.81 2.88
C ASP A 153 6.75 12.09 2.89
N HIS A 154 7.34 11.83 1.70
CA HIS A 154 8.52 10.98 1.56
C HIS A 154 9.68 11.65 0.80
N PRO A 155 10.20 12.82 1.25
CA PRO A 155 11.31 13.50 0.58
C PRO A 155 12.54 12.63 0.47
N GLY A 156 12.98 12.38 -0.78
CA GLY A 156 14.14 11.52 -1.07
C GLY A 156 13.78 10.08 -1.47
N ASN A 157 12.48 9.73 -1.53
CA ASN A 157 12.06 8.46 -2.10
C ASN A 157 12.47 8.36 -3.58
N PHE A 158 12.91 7.19 -4.01
CA PHE A 158 13.42 6.99 -5.37
C PHE A 158 12.32 6.68 -6.39
N LEU A 159 11.39 5.80 -6.02
CA LEU A 159 10.27 5.40 -6.88
C LEU A 159 9.10 6.36 -6.67
N VAL A 160 8.87 7.28 -7.61
CA VAL A 160 7.95 8.41 -7.43
C VAL A 160 6.84 8.52 -8.47
N THR A 161 6.81 7.67 -9.51
CA THR A 161 5.80 7.72 -10.56
C THR A 161 5.16 6.36 -10.84
N THR A 162 3.91 6.39 -11.26
CA THR A 162 3.17 5.19 -11.70
C THR A 162 3.88 4.49 -12.85
N ALA A 163 4.34 5.25 -13.85
CA ALA A 163 4.99 4.69 -15.03
C ALA A 163 6.23 3.86 -14.64
N MET A 164 7.11 4.40 -13.80
CA MET A 164 8.33 3.70 -13.37
C MET A 164 7.99 2.42 -12.60
N ALA A 165 7.03 2.47 -11.68
CA ALA A 165 6.59 1.30 -10.92
C ALA A 165 5.99 0.22 -11.83
N ALA A 166 5.11 0.62 -12.75
CA ALA A 166 4.44 -0.30 -13.67
C ALA A 166 5.40 -0.92 -14.69
N GLU A 167 6.36 -0.15 -15.22
CA GLU A 167 7.40 -0.68 -16.11
C GLU A 167 8.28 -1.70 -15.38
N LEU A 168 8.70 -1.43 -14.14
CA LEU A 168 9.50 -2.37 -13.34
C LEU A 168 8.74 -3.67 -13.07
N THR A 169 7.48 -3.60 -12.67
CA THR A 169 6.67 -4.81 -12.42
C THR A 169 6.42 -5.59 -13.70
N ALA A 170 6.18 -4.90 -14.83
CA ALA A 170 6.04 -5.54 -16.14
C ALA A 170 7.33 -6.21 -16.61
N LEU A 171 8.49 -5.59 -16.39
CA LEU A 171 9.81 -6.16 -16.73
C LEU A 171 10.14 -7.40 -15.88
N VAL A 172 9.77 -7.41 -14.59
CA VAL A 172 9.89 -8.60 -13.74
C VAL A 172 8.97 -9.71 -14.22
N GLY A 173 7.77 -9.37 -14.68
CA GLY A 173 6.83 -10.29 -15.33
C GLY A 173 6.23 -11.35 -14.42
N SER A 174 6.30 -11.18 -13.10
CA SER A 174 5.72 -12.10 -12.13
C SER A 174 4.22 -11.87 -11.93
N PRO A 175 3.41 -12.93 -11.85
CA PRO A 175 2.00 -12.81 -11.50
C PRO A 175 1.79 -12.42 -10.02
N ARG A 176 2.86 -12.46 -9.20
CA ARG A 176 2.83 -12.14 -7.77
C ARG A 176 3.42 -10.78 -7.44
N LEU A 177 3.72 -9.95 -8.45
CA LEU A 177 4.19 -8.59 -8.26
C LEU A 177 3.35 -7.64 -9.11
N LYS A 178 2.66 -6.73 -8.46
CA LYS A 178 1.84 -5.68 -9.06
C LYS A 178 2.18 -4.36 -8.40
N ILE A 179 1.61 -3.26 -8.89
CA ILE A 179 1.71 -1.96 -8.21
C ILE A 179 0.57 -1.78 -7.21
N LEU A 180 0.87 -1.09 -6.13
CA LEU A 180 -0.11 -0.35 -5.35
C LEU A 180 -0.24 1.03 -6.00
N TYR A 181 -1.44 1.39 -6.43
CA TYR A 181 -1.73 2.71 -6.97
C TYR A 181 -2.36 3.57 -5.88
N ASP A 182 -1.56 4.41 -5.25
CA ASP A 182 -2.05 5.37 -4.25
C ASP A 182 -2.50 6.65 -4.94
N ILE A 183 -3.80 6.92 -4.91
CA ILE A 183 -4.43 8.08 -5.52
C ILE A 183 -3.88 9.39 -4.94
N TYR A 184 -3.66 9.44 -3.61
CA TYR A 184 -3.11 10.62 -2.94
C TYR A 184 -1.65 10.88 -3.33
N HIS A 185 -0.80 9.84 -3.24
CA HIS A 185 0.61 9.99 -3.60
C HIS A 185 0.76 10.39 -5.07
N MET A 186 0.01 9.77 -5.97
CA MET A 186 0.10 10.08 -7.40
C MET A 186 -0.54 11.42 -7.76
N GLN A 187 -1.56 11.88 -7.03
CA GLN A 187 -2.05 13.26 -7.21
C GLN A 187 -0.95 14.27 -6.95
N LEU A 188 -0.20 14.11 -5.86
CA LEU A 188 0.89 15.02 -5.49
C LEU A 188 2.12 14.90 -6.40
N SER A 189 2.50 13.68 -6.79
CA SER A 189 3.70 13.43 -7.59
C SER A 189 3.57 13.83 -9.06
N GLU A 190 2.46 13.46 -9.70
CA GLU A 190 2.35 13.51 -11.16
C GLU A 190 0.97 13.96 -11.68
N GLY A 191 -0.07 13.91 -10.88
CA GLY A 191 -1.43 14.18 -11.33
C GLY A 191 -1.92 13.21 -12.41
N ASN A 192 -2.80 13.67 -13.31
CA ASN A 192 -3.32 12.88 -14.43
C ASN A 192 -3.83 11.48 -14.04
N LEU A 193 -4.45 11.36 -12.86
CA LEU A 193 -4.82 10.08 -12.23
C LEU A 193 -5.55 9.13 -13.19
N MET A 194 -6.60 9.58 -13.85
CA MET A 194 -7.39 8.74 -14.76
C MET A 194 -6.60 8.33 -16.02
N GLY A 195 -5.68 9.18 -16.48
CA GLY A 195 -4.78 8.85 -17.59
C GLY A 195 -3.84 7.70 -17.22
N ASN A 196 -3.24 7.77 -16.05
CA ASN A 196 -2.33 6.76 -15.52
C ASN A 196 -3.05 5.45 -15.23
N ILE A 197 -4.26 5.49 -14.63
CA ILE A 197 -5.10 4.30 -14.42
C ILE A 197 -5.37 3.59 -15.75
N ARG A 198 -5.80 4.30 -16.80
CA ARG A 198 -6.07 3.70 -18.11
C ARG A 198 -4.82 3.09 -18.75
N ALA A 199 -3.69 3.77 -18.61
CA ALA A 199 -2.42 3.30 -19.21
C ALA A 199 -1.90 2.02 -18.52
N TRP A 200 -2.05 1.92 -17.19
CA TRP A 200 -1.38 0.92 -16.38
C TRP A 200 -2.31 -0.04 -15.63
N HIS A 201 -3.62 -0.04 -15.94
CA HIS A 201 -4.63 -0.87 -15.24
C HIS A 201 -4.22 -2.34 -15.08
N GLY A 202 -3.57 -2.93 -16.08
CA GLY A 202 -3.11 -4.32 -16.02
C GLY A 202 -2.02 -4.59 -14.97
N GLN A 203 -1.36 -3.54 -14.47
CA GLN A 203 -0.35 -3.63 -13.41
C GLN A 203 -0.88 -3.28 -12.03
N ILE A 204 -2.07 -2.68 -11.90
CA ILE A 204 -2.65 -2.32 -10.61
C ILE A 204 -3.15 -3.58 -9.88
N GLY A 205 -2.62 -3.85 -8.70
CA GLY A 205 -3.01 -4.96 -7.83
C GLY A 205 -3.76 -4.51 -6.57
N HIS A 206 -3.47 -3.30 -6.11
CA HIS A 206 -4.14 -2.66 -4.98
C HIS A 206 -4.26 -1.15 -5.21
N VAL A 207 -5.22 -0.51 -4.54
CA VAL A 207 -5.44 0.93 -4.63
C VAL A 207 -5.51 1.50 -3.23
N HIS A 208 -4.78 2.60 -2.97
CA HIS A 208 -4.99 3.43 -1.80
C HIS A 208 -5.69 4.74 -2.15
N ALA A 209 -6.44 5.28 -1.20
CA ALA A 209 -7.22 6.49 -1.36
C ALA A 209 -7.18 7.37 -0.11
N ALA A 210 -6.78 8.62 -0.30
CA ALA A 210 -6.96 9.75 0.59
C ALA A 210 -7.06 11.01 -0.25
N ASP A 211 -7.71 12.06 0.25
CA ASP A 211 -7.84 13.33 -0.48
C ASP A 211 -6.59 14.20 -0.33
N ALA A 212 -6.31 14.99 -1.34
CA ALA A 212 -5.21 15.94 -1.39
C ALA A 212 -5.73 17.39 -1.52
N PRO A 213 -5.11 18.35 -0.83
CA PRO A 213 -4.05 18.19 0.16
C PRO A 213 -4.59 17.68 1.52
N GLY A 214 -3.68 17.25 2.41
CA GLY A 214 -3.98 16.95 3.82
C GLY A 214 -4.13 15.49 4.15
N ARG A 215 -4.26 14.59 3.16
CA ARG A 215 -4.39 13.14 3.34
C ARG A 215 -5.60 12.75 4.21
N HIS A 216 -6.72 13.46 4.01
CA HIS A 216 -7.97 13.28 4.73
C HIS A 216 -8.99 12.46 3.93
N GLU A 217 -10.23 12.35 4.45
CA GLU A 217 -11.32 11.63 3.80
C GLU A 217 -11.75 12.29 2.48
N PRO A 218 -12.31 11.51 1.53
CA PRO A 218 -12.83 12.01 0.27
C PRO A 218 -13.81 13.15 0.41
N GLY A 219 -13.62 14.20 -0.39
CA GLY A 219 -14.42 15.42 -0.38
C GLY A 219 -13.86 16.55 0.47
N THR A 220 -12.71 16.36 1.09
CA THR A 220 -12.02 17.42 1.86
C THR A 220 -10.97 18.18 1.04
N GLY A 221 -10.60 17.66 -0.13
CA GLY A 221 -9.56 18.21 -1.01
C GLY A 221 -10.01 18.43 -2.45
N GLU A 222 -9.10 18.18 -3.38
CA GLU A 222 -9.29 18.49 -4.81
C GLU A 222 -9.54 17.25 -5.70
N ILE A 223 -9.51 16.03 -5.14
CA ILE A 223 -9.64 14.81 -5.94
C ILE A 223 -11.11 14.49 -6.25
N ALA A 224 -11.43 14.36 -7.53
CA ALA A 224 -12.77 13.97 -7.97
C ALA A 224 -12.96 12.45 -7.83
N PHE A 225 -13.13 11.93 -6.60
CA PHE A 225 -13.18 10.49 -6.29
C PHE A 225 -14.19 9.71 -7.13
N SER A 226 -15.40 10.21 -7.32
CA SER A 226 -16.40 9.54 -8.16
C SER A 226 -15.85 9.24 -9.56
N ALA A 227 -15.21 10.23 -10.21
CA ALA A 227 -14.65 10.06 -11.54
C ALA A 227 -13.43 9.12 -11.56
N VAL A 228 -12.60 9.15 -10.52
CA VAL A 228 -11.42 8.27 -10.40
C VAL A 228 -11.85 6.82 -10.17
N LEU A 229 -12.82 6.58 -9.29
CA LEU A 229 -13.34 5.24 -9.00
C LEU A 229 -14.10 4.66 -10.22
N ASP A 230 -14.89 5.47 -10.92
CA ASP A 230 -15.53 5.06 -12.19
C ASP A 230 -14.49 4.70 -13.26
N CYS A 231 -13.37 5.41 -13.27
CA CYS A 231 -12.26 5.11 -14.17
C CYS A 231 -11.60 3.76 -13.84
N LEU A 232 -11.37 3.46 -12.57
CA LEU A 232 -10.85 2.16 -12.10
C LEU A 232 -11.79 1.01 -12.48
N GLU A 233 -13.09 1.16 -12.24
CA GLU A 233 -14.09 0.17 -12.62
C GLU A 233 -14.10 -0.07 -14.14
N THR A 234 -14.17 1.02 -14.93
CA THR A 234 -14.16 0.94 -16.39
C THR A 234 -12.90 0.30 -16.93
N ALA A 235 -11.76 0.48 -16.24
CA ALA A 235 -10.50 -0.16 -16.56
C ALA A 235 -10.43 -1.64 -16.12
N GLY A 236 -11.47 -2.16 -15.45
CA GLY A 236 -11.59 -3.57 -15.03
C GLY A 236 -11.02 -3.88 -13.65
N TYR A 237 -10.75 -2.87 -12.82
CA TYR A 237 -10.32 -3.09 -11.45
C TYR A 237 -11.52 -3.51 -10.58
N ASP A 238 -11.38 -4.66 -9.90
CA ASP A 238 -12.41 -5.25 -9.02
C ASP A 238 -11.88 -5.55 -7.60
N GLY A 239 -10.69 -5.03 -7.30
CA GLY A 239 -10.00 -5.23 -6.03
C GLY A 239 -10.55 -4.39 -4.86
N LEU A 240 -9.77 -4.36 -3.79
CA LEU A 240 -10.01 -3.52 -2.63
C LEU A 240 -9.52 -2.09 -2.87
N VAL A 241 -10.20 -1.11 -2.26
CA VAL A 241 -9.71 0.26 -2.16
C VAL A 241 -9.40 0.54 -0.70
N GLY A 242 -8.13 0.65 -0.37
CA GLY A 242 -7.61 0.95 0.97
C GLY A 242 -7.71 2.44 1.28
N PHE A 243 -8.38 2.78 2.36
CA PHE A 243 -8.47 4.15 2.84
C PHE A 243 -7.39 4.40 3.89
N GLU A 244 -6.22 4.84 3.42
CA GLU A 244 -5.07 5.20 4.22
C GLU A 244 -5.04 6.72 4.41
N LEU A 245 -5.81 7.20 5.36
CA LEU A 245 -6.05 8.61 5.56
C LEU A 245 -6.13 8.97 7.05
N PHE A 246 -5.86 10.21 7.36
CA PHE A 246 -6.03 10.76 8.70
C PHE A 246 -7.32 11.57 8.74
N PRO A 247 -8.33 11.20 9.58
CA PRO A 247 -9.57 11.95 9.66
C PRO A 247 -9.34 13.45 9.91
N ALA A 248 -10.00 14.30 9.13
CA ALA A 248 -9.90 15.76 9.33
C ALA A 248 -10.46 16.17 10.70
N HIS A 249 -11.46 15.45 11.20
CA HIS A 249 -12.09 15.70 12.48
C HIS A 249 -12.24 14.42 13.31
N THR A 250 -13.14 13.51 12.91
CA THR A 250 -13.42 12.26 13.63
C THR A 250 -13.41 11.07 12.69
N THR A 251 -13.08 9.89 13.23
CA THR A 251 -13.18 8.63 12.48
C THR A 251 -14.60 8.42 11.92
N ALA A 252 -15.64 8.75 12.68
CA ALA A 252 -17.04 8.57 12.24
C ALA A 252 -17.40 9.43 11.02
N GLU A 253 -16.92 10.68 10.95
CA GLU A 253 -17.11 11.55 9.78
C GLU A 253 -16.35 11.05 8.56
N ALA A 254 -15.09 10.62 8.75
CA ALA A 254 -14.30 10.04 7.67
C ALA A 254 -14.94 8.76 7.12
N VAL A 255 -15.42 7.87 7.98
CA VAL A 255 -16.13 6.65 7.58
C VAL A 255 -17.42 6.99 6.81
N ALA A 256 -18.20 7.97 7.27
CA ALA A 256 -19.41 8.39 6.57
C ALA A 256 -19.08 8.92 5.16
N ALA A 257 -18.02 9.70 4.99
CA ALA A 257 -17.55 10.16 3.69
C ALA A 257 -17.13 8.99 2.77
N ILE A 258 -16.36 8.03 3.29
CA ILE A 258 -15.94 6.82 2.55
C ILE A 258 -17.16 6.01 2.08
N MET A 259 -18.10 5.75 2.96
CA MET A 259 -19.26 4.91 2.66
C MET A 259 -20.30 5.61 1.76
N SER A 260 -20.14 6.91 1.51
CA SER A 260 -20.98 7.67 0.58
C SER A 260 -20.50 7.63 -0.87
N LEU A 261 -19.30 7.09 -1.15
CA LEU A 261 -18.75 6.91 -2.49
C LEU A 261 -19.47 5.73 -3.22
#